data_603ce266bcdf64b179a5c51fa66a1f7f
#
_entry.id   603ce266bcdf64b179a5c51fa66a1f7f
#
_cell.length_a   1.000
_cell.length_b   1.000
_cell.length_c   1.000
_cell.angle_alpha   90.00
_cell.angle_beta   90.00
_cell.angle_gamma   90.00
#
_symmetry.space_group_name_H-M   'P 1'
#
loop_
_entity.id
_entity.type
_entity.pdbx_description
1 polymer ?
#
loop_
_entity_poly.entity_id
_entity_poly.type
_entity_poly.pdbx_seq_one_letter_code
_entity_poly.pdbx_strand_id
1 'polypeptide(L)'
;YVQYTYNWDDKLVLMGGIRGDHSSEYGYFVTPRFHVKYNPNEYVHFRLSAGKGYRTNHVLAENNYLLASSRRIDIAKRLDQDEAWNYGASTSAYIPLFGKTLNLNAEYYYTDFSKQVVVDMDTDPHAVLFYNLHGRSCSQVVQVEASYPFFQGFTFTAAYRWTDAKTNYNGELMEKPLTSKYKGLLTASYQTPLGLWQFDVTLQLNGGGRMPAPYELTDGNWSWERRYGGFEQLSAQVTRYFRRWSIYVGGENLTNFKQKNPIIDASNPWGSNFDATMVWGPMHGAKAYVGVRFNLPRI
;
A
#
# COMPACT_ATOMS: atom_id res chain seq x y z
N TYR A 1 8.70 25.06 -13.94
CA TYR A 1 7.28 24.75 -13.88
C TYR A 1 6.45 26.03 -13.83
N VAL A 2 5.22 25.95 -14.30
CA VAL A 2 4.20 27.00 -14.19
C VAL A 2 2.96 26.37 -13.59
N GLN A 3 2.34 27.09 -12.65
CA GLN A 3 1.09 26.69 -12.01
C GLN A 3 0.19 27.90 -11.86
N TYR A 4 -1.09 27.72 -12.16
CA TYR A 4 -2.13 28.69 -11.92
C TYR A 4 -3.19 28.10 -11.01
N THR A 5 -3.65 28.90 -10.03
CA THR A 5 -4.71 28.53 -9.11
C THR A 5 -5.78 29.62 -9.14
N TYR A 6 -6.98 29.22 -9.47
CA TYR A 6 -8.19 30.04 -9.37
C TYR A 6 -8.97 29.63 -8.14
N ASN A 7 -9.30 30.58 -7.29
CA ASN A 7 -10.09 30.38 -6.07
C ASN A 7 -11.34 31.27 -6.13
N TRP A 8 -12.51 30.64 -6.07
CA TRP A 8 -13.80 31.30 -5.96
C TRP A 8 -14.42 31.03 -4.58
N ASP A 9 -14.32 32.02 -3.70
CA ASP A 9 -14.89 32.02 -2.33
C ASP A 9 -14.62 30.74 -1.52
N ASP A 10 -13.46 30.12 -1.70
CA ASP A 10 -13.10 28.81 -1.13
C ASP A 10 -14.12 27.68 -1.43
N LYS A 11 -15.18 27.98 -2.19
CA LYS A 11 -16.16 27.01 -2.64
C LYS A 11 -15.65 26.19 -3.82
N LEU A 12 -14.98 26.86 -4.76
CA LEU A 12 -14.41 26.19 -5.92
C LEU A 12 -12.96 26.63 -6.11
N VAL A 13 -12.05 25.67 -6.02
CA VAL A 13 -10.64 25.90 -6.33
C VAL A 13 -10.25 25.05 -7.54
N LEU A 14 -9.74 25.71 -8.58
CA LEU A 14 -9.20 25.06 -9.78
C LEU A 14 -7.70 25.30 -9.82
N MET A 15 -6.93 24.25 -9.99
CA MET A 15 -5.49 24.35 -10.13
C MET A 15 -5.04 23.60 -11.39
N GLY A 16 -4.31 24.28 -12.26
CA GLY A 16 -3.64 23.71 -13.42
C GLY A 16 -2.15 23.98 -13.34
N GLY A 17 -1.34 23.01 -13.70
CA GLY A 17 0.10 23.16 -13.70
C GLY A 17 0.78 22.30 -14.75
N ILE A 18 1.93 22.77 -15.20
CA ILE A 18 2.78 22.05 -16.14
C ILE A 18 4.24 22.19 -15.70
N ARG A 19 4.97 21.09 -15.72
CA ARG A 19 6.40 21.06 -15.39
C ARG A 19 7.15 20.34 -16.51
N GLY A 20 8.25 20.95 -16.97
CA GLY A 20 9.21 20.33 -17.86
C GLY A 20 10.44 19.89 -17.09
N ASP A 21 10.92 18.70 -17.37
CA ASP A 21 12.11 18.10 -16.79
C ASP A 21 13.02 17.56 -17.90
N HIS A 22 14.30 17.43 -17.59
CA HIS A 22 15.30 16.81 -18.45
C HIS A 22 16.08 15.75 -17.68
N SER A 23 16.19 14.58 -18.27
CA SER A 23 17.05 13.50 -17.80
C SER A 23 18.17 13.26 -18.82
N SER A 24 19.39 13.03 -18.36
CA SER A 24 20.51 12.65 -19.23
C SER A 24 20.26 11.33 -19.96
N GLU A 25 19.43 10.46 -19.41
CA GLU A 25 19.14 9.12 -19.96
C GLU A 25 17.88 9.11 -20.83
N TYR A 26 16.81 9.82 -20.40
CA TYR A 26 15.48 9.75 -21.02
C TYR A 26 15.10 11.01 -21.81
N GLY A 27 15.95 12.06 -21.80
CA GLY A 27 15.70 13.32 -22.50
C GLY A 27 14.68 14.21 -21.81
N TYR A 28 13.94 15.00 -22.60
CA TYR A 28 12.92 15.93 -22.08
C TYR A 28 11.57 15.27 -21.93
N PHE A 29 10.87 15.59 -20.83
CA PHE A 29 9.50 15.15 -20.58
C PHE A 29 8.69 16.20 -19.82
N VAL A 30 7.37 16.11 -19.92
CA VAL A 30 6.45 17.13 -19.40
C VAL A 30 5.39 16.47 -18.52
N THR A 31 5.18 17.03 -17.33
CA THR A 31 4.22 16.56 -16.33
C THR A 31 3.08 17.56 -16.14
N PRO A 32 1.99 17.47 -16.90
CA PRO A 32 0.78 18.22 -16.66
C PRO A 32 0.02 17.68 -15.44
N ARG A 33 -0.62 18.58 -14.69
CA ARG A 33 -1.49 18.22 -13.56
C ARG A 33 -2.66 19.16 -13.47
N PHE A 34 -3.78 18.63 -13.02
CA PHE A 34 -5.01 19.36 -12.81
C PHE A 34 -5.69 18.90 -11.53
N HIS A 35 -6.21 19.84 -10.75
CA HIS A 35 -6.96 19.56 -9.52
C HIS A 35 -8.17 20.47 -9.43
N VAL A 36 -9.27 19.90 -8.97
CA VAL A 36 -10.49 20.61 -8.62
C VAL A 36 -10.79 20.30 -7.16
N LYS A 37 -11.07 21.32 -6.37
CA LYS A 37 -11.65 21.18 -5.05
C LYS A 37 -13.00 21.94 -5.06
N TYR A 38 -14.06 21.26 -4.63
CA TYR A 38 -15.38 21.83 -4.52
C TYR A 38 -15.94 21.60 -3.12
N ASN A 39 -16.28 22.70 -2.43
CA ASN A 39 -16.83 22.73 -1.08
C ASN A 39 -18.24 23.29 -1.15
N PRO A 40 -19.29 22.46 -1.38
CA PRO A 40 -20.68 22.94 -1.40
C PRO A 40 -21.11 23.55 -0.07
N ASN A 41 -20.56 23.07 1.03
CA ASN A 41 -20.78 23.55 2.38
C ASN A 41 -19.56 23.20 3.27
N GLU A 42 -19.62 23.53 4.56
CA GLU A 42 -18.57 23.25 5.53
C GLU A 42 -18.43 21.76 5.90
N TYR A 43 -19.42 20.94 5.58
CA TYR A 43 -19.46 19.52 5.97
C TYR A 43 -18.96 18.58 4.88
N VAL A 44 -18.98 18.98 3.62
CA VAL A 44 -18.68 18.10 2.51
C VAL A 44 -17.67 18.75 1.56
N HIS A 45 -16.63 18.00 1.23
CA HIS A 45 -15.57 18.43 0.34
C HIS A 45 -15.34 17.39 -0.74
N PHE A 46 -15.36 17.82 -2.00
CA PHE A 46 -15.02 16.99 -3.15
C PHE A 46 -13.69 17.42 -3.74
N ARG A 47 -12.90 16.44 -4.19
CA ARG A 47 -11.68 16.70 -4.95
C ARG A 47 -11.60 15.78 -6.15
N LEU A 48 -11.21 16.35 -7.29
CA LEU A 48 -10.84 15.62 -8.49
C LEU A 48 -9.41 15.96 -8.84
N SER A 49 -8.69 14.98 -9.37
CA SER A 49 -7.31 15.18 -9.83
C SER A 49 -7.04 14.38 -11.09
N ALA A 50 -6.23 14.93 -11.96
CA ALA A 50 -5.67 14.25 -13.11
C ALA A 50 -4.23 14.74 -13.32
N GLY A 51 -3.32 13.82 -13.58
CA GLY A 51 -1.93 14.20 -13.80
C GLY A 51 -1.11 13.10 -14.45
N LYS A 52 -0.10 13.50 -15.18
CA LYS A 52 0.89 12.61 -15.78
C LYS A 52 2.12 12.56 -14.89
N GLY A 53 2.66 11.38 -14.67
CA GLY A 53 3.84 11.15 -13.88
C GLY A 53 4.88 10.32 -14.63
N TYR A 54 6.13 10.53 -14.26
CA TYR A 54 7.27 9.77 -14.77
C TYR A 54 8.10 9.26 -13.59
N ARG A 55 8.66 8.06 -13.74
CA ARG A 55 9.55 7.47 -12.74
C ARG A 55 10.75 6.83 -13.41
N THR A 56 11.94 7.19 -12.96
CA THR A 56 13.18 6.50 -13.33
C THR A 56 13.24 5.16 -12.59
N ASN A 57 13.54 4.09 -13.32
CA ASN A 57 13.59 2.76 -12.78
C ASN A 57 15.00 2.43 -12.27
N HIS A 58 15.10 1.98 -11.02
CA HIS A 58 16.32 1.43 -10.43
C HIS A 58 16.13 -0.06 -10.16
N VAL A 59 16.14 -0.85 -11.24
CA VAL A 59 15.68 -2.24 -11.29
C VAL A 59 16.19 -3.09 -10.12
N LEU A 60 17.50 -3.13 -9.89
CA LEU A 60 18.08 -3.94 -8.81
C LEU A 60 17.85 -3.32 -7.42
N ALA A 61 17.91 -2.00 -7.29
CA ALA A 61 17.72 -1.34 -6.00
C ALA A 61 16.26 -1.48 -5.52
N GLU A 62 15.29 -1.41 -6.43
CA GLU A 62 13.86 -1.55 -6.12
C GLU A 62 13.43 -3.01 -5.91
N ASN A 63 14.19 -3.96 -6.44
CA ASN A 63 13.87 -5.38 -6.43
C ASN A 63 14.99 -6.23 -5.81
N ASN A 64 15.75 -5.68 -4.87
CA ASN A 64 16.88 -6.35 -4.23
C ASN A 64 16.50 -7.64 -3.50
N TYR A 65 15.24 -7.75 -3.05
CA TYR A 65 14.70 -8.96 -2.42
C TYR A 65 14.78 -10.19 -3.36
N LEU A 66 14.73 -10.01 -4.68
CA LEU A 66 14.83 -11.07 -5.68
C LEU A 66 16.21 -11.76 -5.66
N LEU A 67 17.24 -11.10 -5.10
CA LEU A 67 18.56 -11.70 -4.91
C LEU A 67 18.58 -12.84 -3.86
N ALA A 68 17.50 -12.98 -3.07
CA ALA A 68 17.33 -14.06 -2.11
C ALA A 68 16.69 -15.32 -2.74
N SER A 69 16.94 -15.55 -4.03
CA SER A 69 16.51 -16.73 -4.76
C SER A 69 17.60 -17.21 -5.71
N SER A 70 17.48 -18.45 -6.18
CA SER A 70 18.36 -19.02 -7.21
C SER A 70 17.95 -18.62 -8.63
N ARG A 71 16.98 -17.71 -8.79
CA ARG A 71 16.52 -17.25 -10.10
C ARG A 71 17.58 -16.44 -10.82
N ARG A 72 17.75 -16.71 -12.10
CA ARG A 72 18.54 -15.85 -12.99
C ARG A 72 17.82 -14.50 -13.16
N ILE A 73 18.56 -13.41 -13.14
CA ILE A 73 18.04 -12.06 -13.38
C ILE A 73 18.41 -11.65 -14.79
N ASP A 74 17.41 -11.50 -15.64
CA ASP A 74 17.55 -11.09 -17.02
C ASP A 74 16.98 -9.68 -17.21
N ILE A 75 17.83 -8.71 -17.53
CA ILE A 75 17.45 -7.32 -17.72
C ILE A 75 17.58 -6.97 -19.20
N ALA A 76 16.52 -6.47 -19.81
CA ALA A 76 16.57 -5.99 -21.19
C ALA A 76 17.61 -4.89 -21.38
N LYS A 77 18.27 -4.88 -22.51
CA LYS A 77 19.39 -3.95 -22.81
C LYS A 77 19.04 -2.48 -22.64
N ARG A 78 17.77 -2.12 -22.87
CA ARG A 78 17.25 -0.76 -22.70
C ARG A 78 15.89 -0.83 -22.04
N LEU A 79 15.77 -0.14 -20.91
CA LEU A 79 14.52 0.04 -20.20
C LEU A 79 14.04 1.48 -20.36
N ASP A 80 12.76 1.65 -20.59
CA ASP A 80 12.12 2.97 -20.66
C ASP A 80 11.90 3.53 -19.25
N GLN A 81 11.75 4.85 -19.15
CA GLN A 81 11.23 5.49 -17.96
C GLN A 81 9.73 5.12 -17.81
N ASP A 82 9.28 4.78 -16.62
CA ASP A 82 7.85 4.58 -16.37
C ASP A 82 7.09 5.87 -16.62
N GLU A 83 5.95 5.75 -17.27
CA GLU A 83 5.07 6.86 -17.63
C GLU A 83 3.63 6.45 -17.37
N ALA A 84 2.89 7.25 -16.58
CA ALA A 84 1.51 6.94 -16.26
C ALA A 84 0.65 8.19 -16.15
N TRP A 85 -0.63 8.06 -16.47
CA TRP A 85 -1.68 8.98 -16.09
C TRP A 85 -2.37 8.47 -14.81
N ASN A 86 -2.56 9.37 -13.86
CA ASN A 86 -3.33 9.10 -12.65
C ASN A 86 -4.57 10.01 -12.61
N TYR A 87 -5.72 9.40 -12.34
CA TYR A 87 -7.00 10.07 -12.16
C TYR A 87 -7.51 9.76 -10.76
N GLY A 88 -7.90 10.79 -10.02
CA GLY A 88 -8.35 10.65 -8.65
C GLY A 88 -9.67 11.38 -8.41
N ALA A 89 -10.52 10.78 -7.59
CA ALA A 89 -11.71 11.40 -7.02
C ALA A 89 -11.74 11.10 -5.54
N SER A 90 -11.96 12.11 -4.70
CA SER A 90 -12.12 11.90 -3.27
C SER A 90 -13.20 12.80 -2.68
N THR A 91 -13.83 12.33 -1.62
CA THR A 91 -14.77 13.08 -0.82
C THR A 91 -14.46 12.93 0.66
N SER A 92 -14.60 14.03 1.40
CA SER A 92 -14.58 14.05 2.85
C SER A 92 -15.89 14.64 3.36
N ALA A 93 -16.52 13.97 4.33
CA ALA A 93 -17.77 14.44 4.92
C ALA A 93 -17.67 14.43 6.45
N TYR A 94 -18.09 15.51 7.08
CA TYR A 94 -18.14 15.72 8.53
C TYR A 94 -19.60 15.81 8.95
N ILE A 95 -20.19 14.68 9.30
CA ILE A 95 -21.63 14.57 9.52
C ILE A 95 -21.96 14.69 11.01
N PRO A 96 -22.66 15.74 11.45
CA PRO A 96 -23.17 15.83 12.82
C PRO A 96 -24.14 14.67 13.10
N LEU A 97 -23.82 13.83 14.08
CA LEU A 97 -24.60 12.66 14.44
C LEU A 97 -24.59 12.47 15.96
N PHE A 98 -25.77 12.45 16.60
CA PHE A 98 -25.93 12.28 18.04
C PHE A 98 -25.04 13.20 18.89
N GLY A 99 -24.90 14.48 18.50
CA GLY A 99 -24.11 15.48 19.21
C GLY A 99 -22.58 15.35 19.03
N LYS A 100 -22.14 14.52 18.09
CA LYS A 100 -20.74 14.32 17.70
C LYS A 100 -20.59 14.33 16.18
N THR A 101 -19.37 14.31 15.68
CA THR A 101 -19.11 14.34 14.26
C THR A 101 -18.61 12.98 13.77
N LEU A 102 -19.34 12.40 12.82
CA LEU A 102 -18.87 11.27 12.02
C LEU A 102 -18.00 11.81 10.87
N ASN A 103 -16.75 11.37 10.84
CA ASN A 103 -15.82 11.69 9.76
C ASN A 103 -15.83 10.54 8.74
N LEU A 104 -16.19 10.85 7.50
CA LEU A 104 -16.17 9.90 6.38
C LEU A 104 -15.20 10.41 5.32
N ASN A 105 -14.34 9.50 4.83
CA ASN A 105 -13.48 9.74 3.68
C ASN A 105 -13.68 8.60 2.68
N ALA A 106 -13.83 8.95 1.40
CA ALA A 106 -13.86 7.98 0.32
C ALA A 106 -12.97 8.47 -0.82
N GLU A 107 -12.18 7.55 -1.39
CA GLU A 107 -11.22 7.85 -2.43
C GLU A 107 -11.27 6.77 -3.52
N TYR A 108 -11.16 7.20 -4.75
CA TYR A 108 -10.96 6.35 -5.91
C TYR A 108 -9.80 6.88 -6.73
N TYR A 109 -8.88 5.99 -7.09
CA TYR A 109 -7.77 6.29 -8.00
C TYR A 109 -7.69 5.27 -9.11
N TYR A 110 -7.52 5.77 -10.33
CA TYR A 110 -7.21 4.98 -11.51
C TYR A 110 -5.87 5.43 -12.08
N THR A 111 -4.95 4.48 -12.26
CA THR A 111 -3.65 4.74 -12.88
C THR A 111 -3.54 3.89 -14.15
N ASP A 112 -3.24 4.53 -15.27
CA ASP A 112 -3.00 3.91 -16.56
C ASP A 112 -1.53 4.11 -16.96
N PHE A 113 -0.82 3.02 -17.14
CA PHE A 113 0.60 3.05 -17.50
C PHE A 113 0.75 2.99 -19.01
N SER A 114 1.26 4.08 -19.61
CA SER A 114 1.64 4.09 -21.02
C SER A 114 3.01 3.46 -21.26
N LYS A 115 3.91 3.54 -20.28
CA LYS A 115 5.19 2.83 -20.23
C LYS A 115 5.45 2.35 -18.81
N GLN A 116 5.98 1.12 -18.70
CA GLN A 116 6.33 0.53 -17.43
C GLN A 116 7.40 -0.54 -17.61
N VAL A 117 8.33 -0.64 -16.67
CA VAL A 117 9.19 -1.80 -16.58
C VAL A 117 8.42 -2.91 -15.90
N VAL A 118 8.24 -4.01 -16.63
CA VAL A 118 7.57 -5.22 -16.13
C VAL A 118 8.60 -6.10 -15.43
N VAL A 119 8.24 -6.58 -14.23
CA VAL A 119 8.97 -7.59 -13.47
C VAL A 119 8.21 -8.89 -13.62
N ASP A 120 8.68 -9.76 -14.50
CA ASP A 120 8.00 -11.00 -14.86
C ASP A 120 8.67 -12.20 -14.19
N MET A 121 7.89 -12.88 -13.35
CA MET A 121 8.25 -14.13 -12.67
C MET A 121 7.34 -15.29 -13.12
N ASP A 122 6.53 -15.06 -14.15
CA ASP A 122 5.55 -16.02 -14.65
C ASP A 122 6.03 -16.76 -15.89
N THR A 123 6.78 -16.09 -16.76
CA THR A 123 7.22 -16.64 -18.05
C THR A 123 8.27 -17.73 -17.89
N ASP A 124 9.23 -17.56 -16.96
CA ASP A 124 10.25 -18.55 -16.64
C ASP A 124 10.32 -18.74 -15.11
N PRO A 125 10.01 -19.93 -14.56
CA PRO A 125 10.04 -20.16 -13.12
C PRO A 125 11.43 -20.00 -12.48
N HIS A 126 12.50 -20.14 -13.27
CA HIS A 126 13.90 -20.03 -12.81
C HIS A 126 14.56 -18.70 -13.20
N ALA A 127 13.79 -17.75 -13.72
CA ALA A 127 14.28 -16.42 -14.05
C ALA A 127 13.33 -15.31 -13.58
N VAL A 128 13.87 -14.14 -13.41
CA VAL A 128 13.10 -12.88 -13.31
C VAL A 128 13.47 -12.04 -14.51
N LEU A 129 12.48 -11.72 -15.33
CA LEU A 129 12.66 -10.97 -16.56
C LEU A 129 12.25 -9.52 -16.33
N PHE A 130 13.11 -8.57 -16.69
CA PHE A 130 12.84 -7.15 -16.67
C PHE A 130 12.79 -6.62 -18.10
N TYR A 131 11.62 -6.18 -18.53
CA TYR A 131 11.42 -5.68 -19.89
C TYR A 131 10.39 -4.54 -19.94
N ASN A 132 10.36 -3.81 -21.05
CA ASN A 132 9.38 -2.76 -21.25
C ASN A 132 7.98 -3.34 -21.50
N LEU A 133 6.97 -2.70 -20.94
CA LEU A 133 5.58 -3.11 -21.10
C LEU A 133 5.18 -3.22 -22.58
N HIS A 134 4.64 -4.36 -22.95
CA HIS A 134 3.97 -4.60 -24.20
C HIS A 134 2.48 -4.89 -23.93
N GLY A 135 1.60 -3.95 -24.28
CA GLY A 135 0.18 -4.04 -24.00
C GLY A 135 -0.28 -3.11 -22.87
N ARG A 136 -1.19 -3.56 -22.04
CA ARG A 136 -1.86 -2.72 -21.03
C ARG A 136 -1.34 -3.00 -19.62
N SER A 137 -1.20 -1.94 -18.84
CA SER A 137 -1.02 -2.02 -17.39
C SER A 137 -1.85 -0.94 -16.72
N CYS A 138 -2.62 -1.29 -15.71
CA CYS A 138 -3.46 -0.36 -14.97
C CYS A 138 -3.64 -0.77 -13.51
N SER A 139 -3.98 0.20 -12.69
CA SER A 139 -4.31 -0.03 -11.27
C SER A 139 -5.54 0.78 -10.88
N GLN A 140 -6.44 0.15 -10.15
CA GLN A 140 -7.61 0.78 -9.54
C GLN A 140 -7.54 0.58 -8.03
N VAL A 141 -7.82 1.65 -7.29
CA VAL A 141 -7.86 1.62 -5.83
C VAL A 141 -9.11 2.35 -5.37
N VAL A 142 -9.91 1.70 -4.53
CA VAL A 142 -10.99 2.30 -3.77
C VAL A 142 -10.62 2.22 -2.30
N GLN A 143 -10.74 3.32 -1.59
CA GLN A 143 -10.56 3.36 -0.13
C GLN A 143 -11.71 4.11 0.52
N VAL A 144 -12.25 3.58 1.60
CA VAL A 144 -13.26 4.21 2.42
C VAL A 144 -12.82 4.13 3.88
N GLU A 145 -12.98 5.23 4.60
CA GLU A 145 -12.68 5.33 6.02
C GLU A 145 -13.82 6.04 6.75
N ALA A 146 -14.20 5.52 7.90
CA ALA A 146 -15.16 6.11 8.82
C ALA A 146 -14.57 6.15 10.23
N SER A 147 -14.64 7.32 10.88
CA SER A 147 -14.20 7.50 12.25
C SER A 147 -15.28 8.22 13.07
N TYR A 148 -15.65 7.62 14.20
CA TYR A 148 -16.70 8.18 15.05
C TYR A 148 -16.34 8.09 16.55
N PRO A 149 -16.42 9.22 17.28
CA PRO A 149 -16.23 9.24 18.73
C PRO A 149 -17.56 8.88 19.44
N PHE A 150 -17.79 7.61 19.75
CA PHE A 150 -19.04 7.10 20.32
C PHE A 150 -19.40 7.74 21.66
N PHE A 151 -18.40 7.88 22.55
CA PHE A 151 -18.54 8.54 23.83
C PHE A 151 -17.22 9.22 24.22
N GLN A 152 -17.21 9.94 25.36
CA GLN A 152 -16.03 10.67 25.78
C GLN A 152 -14.82 9.74 25.96
N GLY A 153 -13.75 10.03 25.25
CA GLY A 153 -12.52 9.26 25.25
C GLY A 153 -12.51 8.03 24.36
N PHE A 154 -13.65 7.60 23.77
CA PHE A 154 -13.69 6.43 22.89
C PHE A 154 -13.93 6.81 21.43
N THR A 155 -13.02 6.44 20.58
CA THR A 155 -13.12 6.59 19.13
C THR A 155 -12.98 5.24 18.44
N PHE A 156 -13.86 4.98 17.49
CA PHE A 156 -13.75 3.82 16.61
C PHE A 156 -13.53 4.29 15.19
N THR A 157 -12.57 3.65 14.53
CA THR A 157 -12.24 3.90 13.11
C THR A 157 -12.29 2.59 12.34
N ALA A 158 -12.98 2.61 11.21
CA ALA A 158 -13.00 1.51 10.25
C ALA A 158 -12.54 2.02 8.90
N ALA A 159 -11.61 1.30 8.28
CA ALA A 159 -11.15 1.59 6.93
C ALA A 159 -11.14 0.31 6.09
N TYR A 160 -11.49 0.45 4.82
CA TYR A 160 -11.44 -0.61 3.83
C TYR A 160 -10.81 -0.09 2.55
N ARG A 161 -9.88 -0.86 2.00
CA ARG A 161 -9.22 -0.59 0.73
C ARG A 161 -9.34 -1.80 -0.19
N TRP A 162 -9.84 -1.57 -1.39
CA TRP A 162 -9.81 -2.53 -2.48
C TRP A 162 -8.79 -2.10 -3.53
N THR A 163 -8.07 -3.07 -4.10
CA THR A 163 -7.03 -2.83 -5.12
C THR A 163 -7.18 -3.85 -6.24
N ASP A 164 -7.23 -3.37 -7.49
CA ASP A 164 -7.14 -4.19 -8.70
C ASP A 164 -6.00 -3.65 -9.57
N ALA A 165 -4.87 -4.33 -9.55
CA ALA A 165 -3.69 -3.98 -10.34
C ALA A 165 -3.41 -5.10 -11.33
N LYS A 166 -3.37 -4.75 -12.62
CA LYS A 166 -3.15 -5.69 -13.73
C LYS A 166 -2.06 -5.19 -14.65
N THR A 167 -1.25 -6.11 -15.10
CA THR A 167 -0.15 -5.84 -16.05
C THR A 167 -0.14 -6.94 -17.11
N ASN A 168 0.21 -6.56 -18.32
CA ASN A 168 0.40 -7.54 -19.39
C ASN A 168 1.75 -8.25 -19.18
N TYR A 169 1.69 -9.57 -19.00
CA TYR A 169 2.84 -10.47 -18.91
C TYR A 169 2.82 -11.36 -20.16
N ASN A 170 3.81 -11.20 -21.03
CA ASN A 170 3.97 -12.01 -22.23
C ASN A 170 2.69 -12.15 -23.09
N GLY A 171 1.94 -11.05 -23.26
CA GLY A 171 0.72 -11.00 -24.06
C GLY A 171 -0.58 -11.25 -23.30
N GLU A 172 -0.53 -11.66 -22.04
CA GLU A 172 -1.71 -11.90 -21.19
C GLU A 172 -1.85 -10.86 -20.09
N LEU A 173 -3.04 -10.27 -19.96
CA LEU A 173 -3.34 -9.29 -18.91
C LEU A 173 -3.70 -10.01 -17.60
N MET A 174 -2.77 -10.03 -16.66
CA MET A 174 -2.92 -10.74 -15.39
C MET A 174 -2.85 -9.80 -14.19
N GLU A 175 -3.41 -10.24 -13.05
CA GLU A 175 -3.24 -9.56 -11.75
C GLU A 175 -1.76 -9.50 -11.38
N LYS A 176 -1.31 -8.36 -10.84
CA LYS A 176 0.05 -8.23 -10.33
C LYS A 176 0.27 -9.22 -9.17
N PRO A 177 1.30 -10.07 -9.23
CA PRO A 177 1.56 -11.03 -8.17
C PRO A 177 1.90 -10.37 -6.84
N LEU A 178 1.71 -11.10 -5.73
CA LEU A 178 1.98 -10.66 -4.36
C LEU A 178 1.23 -9.37 -3.95
N THR A 179 0.13 -9.06 -4.63
CA THR A 179 -0.70 -7.89 -4.36
C THR A 179 -2.03 -8.33 -3.75
N SER A 180 -2.29 -7.92 -2.50
CA SER A 180 -3.57 -8.20 -1.83
C SER A 180 -4.71 -7.46 -2.50
N LYS A 181 -5.83 -8.14 -2.74
CA LYS A 181 -7.04 -7.55 -3.35
C LYS A 181 -7.74 -6.56 -2.44
N TYR A 182 -7.69 -6.78 -1.12
CA TYR A 182 -8.27 -5.86 -0.16
C TYR A 182 -7.47 -5.82 1.13
N LYS A 183 -7.60 -4.71 1.85
CA LYS A 183 -7.15 -4.55 3.23
C LYS A 183 -8.25 -3.88 4.04
N GLY A 184 -8.49 -4.37 5.24
CA GLY A 184 -9.38 -3.77 6.24
C GLY A 184 -8.60 -3.37 7.48
N LEU A 185 -9.04 -2.29 8.12
CA LEU A 185 -8.51 -1.82 9.39
C LEU A 185 -9.66 -1.45 10.31
N LEU A 186 -9.70 -2.03 11.50
CA LEU A 186 -10.62 -1.64 12.57
C LEU A 186 -9.78 -1.24 13.77
N THR A 187 -9.96 -0.01 14.23
CA THR A 187 -9.24 0.51 15.41
C THR A 187 -10.23 1.01 16.45
N ALA A 188 -10.09 0.55 17.68
CA ALA A 188 -10.78 1.05 18.84
C ALA A 188 -9.76 1.68 19.78
N SER A 189 -9.94 2.95 20.12
CA SER A 189 -9.08 3.70 21.04
C SER A 189 -9.92 4.28 22.15
N TYR A 190 -9.53 4.01 23.40
CA TYR A 190 -10.20 4.55 24.58
C TYR A 190 -9.19 5.22 25.51
N GLN A 191 -9.40 6.49 25.77
CA GLN A 191 -8.66 7.26 26.77
C GLN A 191 -9.56 7.60 27.95
N THR A 192 -9.11 7.30 29.18
CA THR A 192 -9.86 7.62 30.40
C THR A 192 -10.04 9.14 30.56
N PRO A 193 -11.09 9.62 31.25
CA PRO A 193 -11.42 11.05 31.36
C PRO A 193 -10.27 11.95 31.84
N LEU A 194 -9.41 11.45 32.71
CA LEU A 194 -8.23 12.18 33.20
C LEU A 194 -7.00 12.02 32.30
N GLY A 195 -7.12 11.34 31.17
CA GLY A 195 -6.01 11.06 30.25
C GLY A 195 -4.88 10.21 30.84
N LEU A 196 -5.17 9.47 31.95
CA LEU A 196 -4.15 8.69 32.65
C LEU A 196 -3.88 7.34 31.99
N TRP A 197 -4.89 6.75 31.38
CA TRP A 197 -4.79 5.49 30.67
C TRP A 197 -5.35 5.59 29.27
N GLN A 198 -4.69 4.90 28.34
CA GLN A 198 -5.18 4.71 26.97
C GLN A 198 -5.09 3.23 26.62
N PHE A 199 -6.13 2.74 25.96
CA PHE A 199 -6.28 1.38 25.46
C PHE A 199 -6.52 1.46 23.98
N ASP A 200 -5.65 0.82 23.21
CA ASP A 200 -5.74 0.78 21.75
C ASP A 200 -5.80 -0.67 21.30
N VAL A 201 -6.74 -0.97 20.42
CA VAL A 201 -6.88 -2.28 19.77
C VAL A 201 -7.03 -2.05 18.28
N THR A 202 -6.25 -2.76 17.49
CA THR A 202 -6.29 -2.69 16.03
C THR A 202 -6.36 -4.08 15.43
N LEU A 203 -7.40 -4.32 14.63
CA LEU A 203 -7.54 -5.51 13.79
C LEU A 203 -7.25 -5.15 12.35
N GLN A 204 -6.27 -5.81 11.75
CA GLN A 204 -5.95 -5.72 10.33
C GLN A 204 -6.45 -6.97 9.61
N LEU A 205 -7.23 -6.76 8.54
CA LEU A 205 -7.71 -7.80 7.64
C LEU A 205 -6.91 -7.68 6.34
N ASN A 206 -6.14 -8.71 6.00
CA ASN A 206 -5.33 -8.74 4.78
C ASN A 206 -5.93 -9.77 3.83
N GLY A 207 -6.35 -9.32 2.65
CA GLY A 207 -6.89 -10.18 1.60
C GLY A 207 -5.82 -11.00 0.91
N GLY A 208 -6.23 -12.09 0.32
CA GLY A 208 -5.39 -12.90 -0.54
C GLY A 208 -5.07 -12.21 -1.88
N GLY A 209 -4.19 -12.84 -2.64
CA GLY A 209 -3.78 -12.36 -3.97
C GLY A 209 -3.22 -13.48 -4.84
N ARG A 210 -2.78 -13.12 -6.05
CA ARG A 210 -2.13 -14.03 -6.98
C ARG A 210 -0.67 -14.26 -6.59
N MET A 211 -0.19 -15.47 -6.72
CA MET A 211 1.23 -15.83 -6.74
C MET A 211 1.73 -15.85 -8.18
N PRO A 212 3.03 -15.75 -8.43
CA PRO A 212 3.62 -16.09 -9.72
C PRO A 212 3.25 -17.51 -10.13
N ALA A 213 3.44 -17.88 -11.40
CA ALA A 213 3.19 -19.23 -11.90
C ALA A 213 3.97 -20.25 -11.07
N PRO A 214 3.30 -21.25 -10.46
CA PRO A 214 3.98 -22.31 -9.73
C PRO A 214 4.65 -23.29 -10.69
N TYR A 215 5.71 -23.93 -10.22
CA TYR A 215 6.43 -24.99 -10.94
C TYR A 215 6.58 -26.23 -10.07
N GLU A 216 6.84 -27.37 -10.70
CA GLU A 216 7.03 -28.65 -10.02
C GLU A 216 8.46 -28.76 -9.47
N LEU A 217 8.57 -29.14 -8.21
CA LEU A 217 9.83 -29.40 -7.55
C LEU A 217 10.32 -30.83 -7.84
N THR A 218 11.58 -31.13 -7.54
CA THR A 218 12.21 -32.43 -7.76
C THR A 218 11.53 -33.60 -7.02
N ASP A 219 10.78 -33.31 -5.96
CA ASP A 219 10.02 -34.27 -5.16
C ASP A 219 8.59 -34.50 -5.69
N GLY A 220 8.22 -33.90 -6.83
CA GLY A 220 6.90 -33.97 -7.44
C GLY A 220 5.84 -33.08 -6.82
N ASN A 221 6.21 -32.26 -5.82
CA ASN A 221 5.31 -31.25 -5.24
C ASN A 221 5.36 -29.93 -6.02
N TRP A 222 4.29 -29.15 -5.92
CA TRP A 222 4.30 -27.79 -6.45
C TRP A 222 5.03 -26.83 -5.49
N SER A 223 5.76 -25.87 -6.05
CA SER A 223 6.50 -24.83 -5.31
C SER A 223 5.59 -24.01 -4.39
N TRP A 224 4.38 -23.64 -4.84
CA TRP A 224 3.35 -22.93 -4.10
C TRP A 224 1.98 -23.08 -4.78
N GLU A 225 0.94 -22.58 -4.12
CA GLU A 225 -0.40 -22.48 -4.72
C GLU A 225 -0.50 -21.25 -5.62
N ARG A 226 -1.37 -21.28 -6.64
CA ARG A 226 -1.59 -20.13 -7.56
C ARG A 226 -2.08 -18.88 -6.87
N ARG A 227 -2.66 -19.00 -5.68
CA ARG A 227 -3.16 -17.88 -4.88
C ARG A 227 -2.85 -18.12 -3.41
N TYR A 228 -2.48 -17.05 -2.72
CA TYR A 228 -2.42 -17.08 -1.26
C TYR A 228 -3.73 -16.59 -0.65
N GLY A 229 -4.06 -17.12 0.53
CA GLY A 229 -5.27 -16.75 1.29
C GLY A 229 -5.12 -15.45 2.05
N GLY A 230 -6.26 -14.92 2.53
CA GLY A 230 -6.28 -13.79 3.46
C GLY A 230 -5.86 -14.22 4.88
N PHE A 231 -5.47 -13.24 5.69
CA PHE A 231 -5.12 -13.43 7.09
C PHE A 231 -5.47 -12.20 7.94
N GLU A 232 -5.54 -12.41 9.25
CA GLU A 232 -5.90 -11.39 10.22
C GLU A 232 -4.75 -11.17 11.20
N GLN A 233 -4.53 -9.92 11.59
CA GLN A 233 -3.57 -9.55 12.63
C GLN A 233 -4.24 -8.66 13.66
N LEU A 234 -4.24 -9.09 14.91
CA LEU A 234 -4.70 -8.30 16.06
C LEU A 234 -3.49 -7.70 16.77
N SER A 235 -3.56 -6.41 17.07
CA SER A 235 -2.60 -5.71 17.91
C SER A 235 -3.33 -4.98 19.03
N ALA A 236 -2.73 -4.93 20.22
CA ALA A 236 -3.29 -4.21 21.35
C ALA A 236 -2.20 -3.54 22.16
N GLN A 237 -2.49 -2.37 22.71
CA GLN A 237 -1.58 -1.62 23.57
C GLN A 237 -2.34 -0.97 24.71
N VAL A 238 -1.72 -0.97 25.91
CA VAL A 238 -2.15 -0.19 27.06
C VAL A 238 -1.04 0.78 27.40
N THR A 239 -1.40 2.06 27.55
CA THR A 239 -0.46 3.14 27.91
C THR A 239 -0.91 3.79 29.20
N ARG A 240 0.03 3.93 30.14
CA ARG A 240 -0.14 4.73 31.34
C ARG A 240 0.63 6.04 31.20
N TYR A 241 -0.06 7.16 31.34
CA TYR A 241 0.52 8.50 31.27
C TYR A 241 0.80 9.04 32.67
N PHE A 242 1.96 9.68 32.81
CA PHE A 242 2.39 10.46 33.95
C PHE A 242 2.74 11.88 33.48
N ARG A 243 3.08 12.78 34.39
CA ARG A 243 3.29 14.19 34.08
C ARG A 243 4.32 14.45 32.94
N ARG A 244 5.42 13.69 32.93
CA ARG A 244 6.52 13.89 31.95
C ARG A 244 6.89 12.60 31.20
N TRP A 245 6.31 11.50 31.53
CA TRP A 245 6.63 10.21 30.95
C TRP A 245 5.40 9.32 30.80
N SER A 246 5.52 8.32 30.00
CA SER A 246 4.51 7.28 29.89
C SER A 246 5.17 5.91 29.74
N ILE A 247 4.50 4.91 30.26
CA ILE A 247 4.85 3.50 30.06
C ILE A 247 3.77 2.90 29.18
N TYR A 248 4.19 2.09 28.24
CA TYR A 248 3.26 1.30 27.41
C TYR A 248 3.69 -0.15 27.32
N VAL A 249 2.70 -1.02 27.29
CA VAL A 249 2.84 -2.47 27.09
C VAL A 249 1.88 -2.85 25.98
N GLY A 250 2.34 -3.63 25.03
CA GLY A 250 1.52 -4.05 23.91
C GLY A 250 1.98 -5.35 23.28
N GLY A 251 1.19 -5.78 22.32
CA GLY A 251 1.49 -6.93 21.49
C GLY A 251 1.03 -6.73 20.06
N GLU A 252 1.82 -7.27 19.15
CA GLU A 252 1.54 -7.31 17.71
C GLU A 252 1.28 -8.74 17.29
N ASN A 253 0.46 -8.89 16.25
CA ASN A 253 0.09 -10.20 15.70
C ASN A 253 -0.39 -11.19 16.79
N LEU A 254 -1.28 -10.74 17.67
CA LEU A 254 -1.83 -11.55 18.78
C LEU A 254 -2.65 -12.73 18.26
N THR A 255 -3.10 -12.72 17.01
CA THR A 255 -3.67 -13.87 16.29
C THR A 255 -2.64 -14.97 16.04
N ASN A 256 -1.35 -14.67 16.24
CA ASN A 256 -0.22 -15.58 16.01
C ASN A 256 -0.17 -16.16 14.59
N PHE A 257 -0.70 -15.45 13.61
CA PHE A 257 -0.66 -15.89 12.22
C PHE A 257 0.78 -15.87 11.71
N LYS A 258 1.16 -16.92 10.97
CA LYS A 258 2.44 -17.02 10.25
C LYS A 258 2.19 -17.61 8.88
N GLN A 259 2.85 -17.07 7.88
CA GLN A 259 2.93 -17.72 6.58
C GLN A 259 3.57 -19.09 6.71
N LYS A 260 2.95 -20.12 6.16
CA LYS A 260 3.51 -21.45 6.06
C LYS A 260 4.49 -21.51 4.88
N ASN A 261 5.60 -22.19 5.05
CA ASN A 261 6.61 -22.45 4.02
C ASN A 261 7.01 -21.18 3.23
N PRO A 262 7.54 -20.14 3.89
CA PRO A 262 7.92 -18.89 3.21
C PRO A 262 9.18 -19.04 2.35
N ILE A 263 9.95 -20.12 2.55
CA ILE A 263 11.18 -20.44 1.81
C ILE A 263 10.97 -21.76 1.08
N ILE A 264 11.11 -21.73 -0.22
CA ILE A 264 11.03 -22.90 -1.09
C ILE A 264 12.38 -23.58 -1.11
N ASP A 265 12.39 -24.91 -1.07
CA ASP A 265 13.60 -25.76 -1.04
C ASP A 265 14.61 -25.33 0.04
N ALA A 266 14.09 -25.03 1.25
CA ALA A 266 14.89 -24.51 2.37
C ALA A 266 16.03 -25.45 2.82
N SER A 267 15.90 -26.75 2.55
CA SER A 267 16.91 -27.76 2.85
C SER A 267 18.11 -27.73 1.89
N ASN A 268 17.95 -27.10 0.73
CA ASN A 268 18.98 -26.99 -0.31
C ASN A 268 19.20 -25.54 -0.77
N PRO A 269 19.81 -24.68 0.07
CA PRO A 269 19.91 -23.24 -0.22
C PRO A 269 20.80 -22.90 -1.44
N TRP A 270 21.55 -23.85 -1.96
CA TRP A 270 22.37 -23.70 -3.17
C TRP A 270 21.78 -24.40 -4.39
N GLY A 271 20.59 -25.00 -4.22
CA GLY A 271 19.86 -25.66 -5.30
C GLY A 271 19.18 -24.67 -6.24
N SER A 272 18.86 -25.14 -7.43
CA SER A 272 18.18 -24.32 -8.47
C SER A 272 16.76 -23.91 -8.09
N ASN A 273 16.13 -24.60 -7.15
CA ASN A 273 14.77 -24.35 -6.70
C ASN A 273 14.68 -23.46 -5.45
N PHE A 274 15.81 -23.07 -4.84
CA PHE A 274 15.79 -22.25 -3.64
C PHE A 274 15.19 -20.88 -3.92
N ASP A 275 14.15 -20.52 -3.15
CA ASP A 275 13.48 -19.21 -3.27
C ASP A 275 12.94 -18.74 -1.91
N ALA A 276 13.49 -17.62 -1.41
CA ALA A 276 13.06 -16.95 -0.18
C ALA A 276 12.29 -15.64 -0.48
N THR A 277 11.79 -15.44 -1.71
CA THR A 277 11.16 -14.19 -2.14
C THR A 277 9.63 -14.24 -2.13
N MET A 278 9.04 -15.43 -1.96
CA MET A 278 7.58 -15.64 -2.01
C MET A 278 6.90 -15.34 -0.67
N VAL A 279 7.25 -14.19 -0.06
CA VAL A 279 6.73 -13.76 1.23
C VAL A 279 5.54 -12.82 1.02
N TRP A 280 4.34 -13.27 1.44
CA TRP A 280 3.08 -12.53 1.33
C TRP A 280 2.43 -12.26 2.69
N GLY A 281 2.91 -12.87 3.77
CA GLY A 281 2.38 -12.77 5.13
C GLY A 281 3.47 -12.67 6.19
N PRO A 282 3.11 -12.51 7.46
CA PRO A 282 4.05 -12.45 8.57
C PRO A 282 4.87 -13.73 8.67
N MET A 283 6.17 -13.60 8.80
CA MET A 283 7.10 -14.71 9.07
C MET A 283 7.23 -14.99 10.57
N HIS A 284 6.94 -13.99 11.42
CA HIS A 284 6.98 -14.09 12.87
C HIS A 284 5.59 -14.10 13.46
N GLY A 285 5.36 -14.89 14.51
CA GLY A 285 4.12 -14.93 15.25
C GLY A 285 3.93 -13.73 16.17
N ALA A 286 3.16 -13.94 17.24
CA ALA A 286 2.89 -12.92 18.24
C ALA A 286 4.19 -12.36 18.85
N LYS A 287 4.21 -11.03 19.03
CA LYS A 287 5.30 -10.30 19.68
C LYS A 287 4.72 -9.47 20.82
N ALA A 288 5.42 -9.42 21.94
CA ALA A 288 5.13 -8.51 23.03
C ALA A 288 6.25 -7.46 23.15
N TYR A 289 5.87 -6.27 23.54
CA TYR A 289 6.82 -5.18 23.78
C TYR A 289 6.43 -4.34 24.97
N VAL A 290 7.41 -3.70 25.60
CA VAL A 290 7.26 -2.70 26.64
C VAL A 290 8.15 -1.52 26.30
N GLY A 291 7.68 -0.33 26.57
CA GLY A 291 8.47 0.87 26.34
C GLY A 291 8.14 2.02 27.28
N VAL A 292 9.08 2.95 27.37
CA VAL A 292 8.95 4.18 28.15
C VAL A 292 9.19 5.35 27.22
N ARG A 293 8.35 6.38 27.31
CA ARG A 293 8.52 7.64 26.59
C ARG A 293 8.69 8.77 27.61
N PHE A 294 9.69 9.58 27.42
CA PHE A 294 9.93 10.78 28.23
C PHE A 294 9.75 12.04 27.35
N ASN A 295 8.94 12.98 27.83
CA ASN A 295 8.68 14.24 27.16
C ASN A 295 9.47 15.38 27.84
N LEU A 296 10.46 15.92 27.14
CA LEU A 296 11.15 17.13 27.57
C LEU A 296 10.20 18.32 27.35
N PRO A 297 9.98 19.18 28.37
CA PRO A 297 9.27 20.43 28.15
C PRO A 297 10.06 21.26 27.14
N ARG A 298 9.36 21.85 26.16
CA ARG A 298 9.96 22.91 25.35
C ARG A 298 10.27 24.06 26.30
N ILE A 299 11.53 24.50 26.35
CA ILE A 299 11.99 25.70 27.02
C ILE A 299 11.43 26.91 26.29
#